data_285465afa000ac939341620221f028f2
#
_entry.id   285465afa000ac939341620221f028f2
#
_cell.length_a   1.000
_cell.length_b   1.000
_cell.length_c   1.000
_cell.angle_alpha   90.00
_cell.angle_beta   90.00
_cell.angle_gamma   90.00
#
_symmetry.space_group_name_H-M   'P 1'
#
loop_
_entity.id
_entity.type
_entity.pdbx_description
1 polymer ?
#
loop_
_entity_poly.entity_id
_entity_poly.type
_entity_poly.pdbx_seq_one_letter_code
_entity_poly.pdbx_strand_id
1 'polypeptide(L)'
;MANTFYNRIIRKLEQYKGKPLCLWGVGQFCFKLLRVLIDNGFDVVALVDDNPYKQGKKIEWIPVVSAPLEGTTVVLTSRISGGFIKAKWPVIDIFDSQIE
;
A
#
# COMPACT_ATOMS: atom_id res chain seq x y z
N MET A 1 -14.35 15.25 -11.36
CA MET A 1 -14.65 13.91 -11.88
C MET A 1 -13.78 12.87 -11.18
N ALA A 2 -14.37 11.80 -10.74
CA ALA A 2 -13.63 10.76 -10.03
C ALA A 2 -12.70 10.00 -10.99
N ASN A 3 -11.50 9.68 -10.50
CA ASN A 3 -10.57 8.87 -11.26
C ASN A 3 -10.98 7.41 -11.16
N THR A 4 -11.37 6.80 -12.28
CA THR A 4 -11.87 5.44 -12.32
C THR A 4 -10.85 4.43 -11.81
N PHE A 5 -9.56 4.64 -12.09
CA PHE A 5 -8.49 3.76 -11.63
C PHE A 5 -8.43 3.72 -10.11
N TYR A 6 -8.42 4.88 -9.46
CA TYR A 6 -8.37 4.93 -8.00
C TYR A 6 -9.66 4.43 -7.36
N ASN A 7 -10.81 4.68 -8.00
CA ASN A 7 -12.08 4.16 -7.50
C ASN A 7 -12.09 2.63 -7.51
N ARG A 8 -11.49 2.00 -8.51
CA ARG A 8 -11.37 0.54 -8.56
C ARG A 8 -10.49 0.02 -7.44
N ILE A 9 -9.38 0.71 -7.15
CA ILE A 9 -8.51 0.33 -6.05
C ILE A 9 -9.25 0.44 -4.72
N ILE A 10 -9.96 1.55 -4.50
CA ILE A 10 -10.74 1.75 -3.28
C ILE A 10 -11.75 0.61 -3.12
N ARG A 11 -12.41 0.23 -4.19
CA ARG A 11 -13.39 -0.85 -4.17
C ARG A 11 -12.77 -2.20 -3.80
N LYS A 12 -11.60 -2.49 -4.35
CA LYS A 12 -10.86 -3.72 -4.01
C LYS A 12 -10.47 -3.75 -2.54
N LEU A 13 -10.16 -2.60 -1.95
CA LEU A 13 -9.70 -2.51 -0.58
C LEU A 13 -10.81 -2.28 0.43
N GLU A 14 -12.05 -2.15 -0.01
CA GLU A 14 -13.17 -1.78 0.86
C GLU A 14 -13.32 -2.72 2.06
N GLN A 15 -13.13 -4.02 1.85
CA GLN A 15 -13.25 -5.03 2.91
C GLN A 15 -12.15 -4.90 3.98
N TYR A 16 -11.09 -4.15 3.68
CA TYR A 16 -9.98 -3.94 4.61
C TYR A 16 -10.07 -2.62 5.34
N LYS A 17 -11.13 -1.85 5.12
CA LYS A 17 -11.35 -0.61 5.84
C LYS A 17 -11.45 -0.90 7.34
N GLY A 18 -10.77 -0.10 8.15
CA GLY A 18 -10.68 -0.33 9.58
C GLY A 18 -9.57 -1.29 10.00
N LYS A 19 -8.87 -1.89 9.04
CA LYS A 19 -7.71 -2.74 9.32
C LYS A 19 -6.43 -2.01 8.96
N PRO A 20 -5.32 -2.24 9.69
CA PRO A 20 -4.07 -1.54 9.39
C PRO A 20 -3.45 -2.05 8.08
N LEU A 21 -3.04 -1.11 7.24
CA LEU A 21 -2.45 -1.40 5.93
C LEU A 21 -1.01 -0.91 5.88
N CYS A 22 -0.15 -1.66 5.18
CA CYS A 22 1.17 -1.21 4.77
C CYS A 22 1.18 -1.13 3.25
N LEU A 23 1.74 -0.05 2.70
CA LEU A 23 1.94 0.06 1.25
C LEU A 23 3.39 -0.28 0.94
N TRP A 24 3.65 -1.20 0.01
CA TRP A 24 5.00 -1.62 -0.33
C TRP A 24 5.39 -1.12 -1.70
N GLY A 25 6.42 -0.27 -1.72
CA GLY A 25 6.95 0.37 -2.92
C GLY A 25 6.76 1.87 -2.84
N VAL A 26 7.73 2.59 -2.23
CA VAL A 26 7.63 4.03 -2.00
C VAL A 26 8.11 4.78 -3.23
N GLY A 27 7.20 5.23 -4.07
CA GLY A 27 7.45 6.02 -5.25
C GLY A 27 6.28 6.96 -5.49
N GLN A 28 6.25 7.60 -6.65
CA GLN A 28 5.20 8.58 -6.95
C GLN A 28 3.81 8.00 -6.87
N PHE A 29 3.63 6.79 -7.38
CA PHE A 29 2.32 6.15 -7.30
C PHE A 29 1.91 5.89 -5.86
N CYS A 30 2.86 5.46 -5.02
CA CYS A 30 2.60 5.25 -3.60
C CYS A 30 2.12 6.53 -2.93
N PHE A 31 2.75 7.67 -3.23
CA PHE A 31 2.36 8.95 -2.64
C PHE A 31 0.93 9.34 -3.02
N LYS A 32 0.58 9.15 -4.28
CA LYS A 32 -0.77 9.46 -4.76
C LYS A 32 -1.80 8.54 -4.16
N LEU A 33 -1.50 7.24 -4.12
CA LEU A 33 -2.41 6.27 -3.54
C LEU A 33 -2.59 6.50 -2.04
N LEU A 34 -1.50 6.82 -1.34
CA LEU A 34 -1.56 7.12 0.09
C LEU A 34 -2.56 8.23 0.37
N ARG A 35 -2.48 9.33 -0.38
CA ARG A 35 -3.42 10.44 -0.20
C ARG A 35 -4.85 10.01 -0.44
N VAL A 36 -5.08 9.25 -1.50
CA VAL A 36 -6.43 8.76 -1.81
C VAL A 36 -6.96 7.86 -0.69
N LEU A 37 -6.13 6.97 -0.16
CA LEU A 37 -6.54 6.06 0.90
C LEU A 37 -6.84 6.80 2.20
N ILE A 38 -5.99 7.75 2.57
CA ILE A 38 -6.22 8.55 3.78
C ILE A 38 -7.53 9.34 3.65
N ASP A 39 -7.74 9.96 2.51
CA ASP A 39 -8.94 10.77 2.28
C ASP A 39 -10.22 9.92 2.29
N ASN A 40 -10.11 8.62 2.04
CA ASN A 40 -11.24 7.70 2.05
C ASN A 40 -11.33 6.87 3.34
N GLY A 41 -10.61 7.25 4.38
CA GLY A 41 -10.76 6.66 5.70
C GLY A 41 -10.02 5.35 5.94
N PHE A 42 -9.06 5.02 5.09
CA PHE A 42 -8.23 3.82 5.30
C PHE A 42 -7.11 4.13 6.30
N ASP A 43 -6.73 3.11 7.05
CA ASP A 43 -5.71 3.21 8.09
C ASP A 43 -4.37 2.70 7.54
N VAL A 44 -3.56 3.60 6.98
CA VAL A 44 -2.22 3.25 6.51
C VAL A 44 -1.24 3.54 7.62
N VAL A 45 -0.60 2.50 8.14
CA VAL A 45 0.27 2.62 9.32
C VAL A 45 1.76 2.66 8.99
N ALA A 46 2.15 2.19 7.82
CA ALA A 46 3.55 2.22 7.39
C ALA A 46 3.67 2.11 5.88
N LEU A 47 4.77 2.62 5.36
CA LEU A 47 5.19 2.43 3.98
C LEU A 47 6.44 1.55 4.01
N VAL A 48 6.55 0.63 3.07
CA VAL A 48 7.67 -0.32 3.05
C VAL A 48 8.49 -0.11 1.78
N ASP A 49 9.81 -0.07 1.93
CA ASP A 49 10.72 0.05 0.79
C ASP A 49 12.06 -0.59 1.15
N ASP A 50 12.63 -1.31 0.20
CA ASP A 50 13.94 -1.96 0.38
C ASP A 50 15.09 -0.95 0.31
N ASN A 51 14.85 0.24 -0.21
CA ASN A 51 15.89 1.25 -0.37
C ASN A 51 16.23 1.88 0.98
N PRO A 52 17.45 1.66 1.51
CA PRO A 52 17.81 2.19 2.83
C PRO A 52 17.80 3.72 2.89
N TYR A 53 17.92 4.41 1.77
CA TYR A 53 17.85 5.87 1.75
C TYR A 53 16.45 6.39 2.00
N LYS A 54 15.44 5.57 1.79
CA LYS A 54 14.05 5.95 2.06
C LYS A 54 13.61 5.58 3.47
N GLN A 55 14.25 4.60 4.05
CA GLN A 55 13.89 4.10 5.38
C GLN A 55 14.21 5.15 6.45
N GLY A 56 13.41 5.15 7.50
CA GLY A 56 13.57 6.08 8.62
C GLY A 56 12.95 7.44 8.39
N LYS A 57 12.44 7.71 7.20
CA LYS A 57 11.74 8.96 6.89
C LYS A 57 10.24 8.80 7.14
N LYS A 58 9.56 9.92 7.20
CA LYS A 58 8.09 9.94 7.33
C LYS A 58 7.49 10.66 6.15
N ILE A 59 6.39 10.11 5.64
CA ILE A 59 5.62 10.73 4.58
C ILE A 59 4.20 10.88 5.11
N GLU A 60 3.72 12.12 5.18
CA GLU A 60 2.43 12.40 5.78
C GLU A 60 2.33 11.79 7.20
N TRP A 61 3.34 11.92 8.03
CA TRP A 61 3.45 11.32 9.39
C TRP A 61 3.56 9.78 9.41
N ILE A 62 3.59 9.13 8.25
CA ILE A 62 3.64 7.67 8.17
C ILE A 62 5.09 7.24 7.96
N PRO A 63 5.64 6.34 8.79
CA PRO A 63 7.04 5.97 8.68
C PRO A 63 7.32 5.05 7.49
N VAL A 64 8.50 5.20 6.91
CA VAL A 64 9.01 4.27 5.90
C VAL A 64 9.88 3.25 6.61
N VAL A 65 9.56 1.98 6.48
CA VAL A 65 10.22 0.87 7.17
C VAL A 65 10.74 -0.15 6.16
N SER A 66 11.59 -1.07 6.64
CA SER A 66 12.23 -2.06 5.78
C SER A 66 11.38 -3.30 5.55
N ALA A 67 10.38 -3.53 6.37
CA ALA A 67 9.50 -4.69 6.25
C ALA A 67 8.13 -4.35 6.83
N PRO A 68 7.07 -5.05 6.38
CA PRO A 68 5.73 -4.79 6.91
C PRO A 68 5.65 -4.99 8.41
N LEU A 69 4.84 -4.17 9.06
CA LEU A 69 4.58 -4.32 10.49
C LEU A 69 3.72 -5.55 10.71
N GLU A 70 3.93 -6.22 11.84
CA GLU A 70 3.16 -7.40 12.20
C GLU A 70 1.68 -7.05 12.33
N GLY A 71 0.81 -7.95 11.86
CA GLY A 71 -0.62 -7.75 11.96
C GLY A 71 -1.22 -6.86 10.89
N THR A 72 -0.42 -6.40 9.92
CA THR A 72 -0.92 -5.54 8.85
C THR A 72 -1.19 -6.35 7.58
N THR A 73 -2.05 -5.78 6.73
CA THR A 73 -2.24 -6.28 5.37
C THR A 73 -1.39 -5.43 4.42
N VAL A 74 -0.67 -6.08 3.53
CA VAL A 74 0.26 -5.41 2.62
C VAL A 74 -0.43 -5.15 1.29
N VAL A 75 -0.36 -3.90 0.83
CA VAL A 75 -0.85 -3.50 -0.49
C VAL A 75 0.35 -3.20 -1.36
N LEU A 76 0.48 -3.91 -2.48
CA LEU A 76 1.58 -3.66 -3.42
C LEU A 76 1.32 -2.40 -4.22
N THR A 77 2.26 -1.47 -4.17
CA THR A 77 2.25 -0.26 -4.97
C THR A 77 3.33 -0.28 -6.05
N SER A 78 4.01 -1.42 -6.19
CA SER A 78 5.02 -1.65 -7.21
C SER A 78 4.85 -3.08 -7.72
N ARG A 79 5.10 -3.26 -9.01
CA ARG A 79 5.05 -4.61 -9.61
C ARG A 79 6.33 -5.40 -9.40
N ILE A 80 7.40 -4.70 -9.03
CA ILE A 80 8.71 -5.31 -8.82
C ILE A 80 8.66 -6.10 -7.51
N SER A 81 9.20 -7.30 -7.52
CA SER A 81 9.30 -8.18 -6.34
C SER A 81 7.96 -8.69 -5.78
N GLY A 82 6.88 -8.54 -6.54
CA GLY A 82 5.56 -8.96 -6.06
C GLY A 82 5.50 -10.44 -5.68
N GLY A 83 6.14 -11.32 -6.46
CA GLY A 83 6.14 -12.75 -6.15
C GLY A 83 6.85 -13.09 -4.85
N PHE A 84 7.98 -12.43 -4.59
CA PHE A 84 8.73 -12.63 -3.36
C PHE A 84 7.91 -12.15 -2.14
N ILE A 85 7.29 -10.99 -2.27
CA ILE A 85 6.50 -10.42 -1.20
C ILE A 85 5.30 -11.31 -0.87
N LYS A 86 4.60 -11.79 -1.90
CA LYS A 86 3.43 -12.66 -1.71
C LYS A 86 3.76 -13.96 -1.00
N ALA A 87 5.00 -14.44 -1.12
CA ALA A 87 5.41 -15.68 -0.46
C ALA A 87 5.52 -15.54 1.06
N LYS A 88 5.69 -14.33 1.57
CA LYS A 88 5.93 -14.08 2.99
C LYS A 88 4.76 -13.45 3.74
N TRP A 89 3.96 -12.64 3.06
CA TRP A 89 2.91 -11.86 3.71
C TRP A 89 1.59 -11.96 2.97
N PRO A 90 0.45 -11.83 3.66
CA PRO A 90 -0.83 -11.64 2.97
C PRO A 90 -0.75 -10.32 2.19
N VAL A 91 -0.90 -10.40 0.89
CA VAL A 91 -0.67 -9.27 0.00
C VAL A 91 -1.85 -9.07 -0.94
N ILE A 92 -2.22 -7.81 -1.12
CA ILE A 92 -3.20 -7.41 -2.11
C ILE A 92 -2.45 -6.78 -3.27
N ASP A 93 -2.56 -7.39 -4.44
CA ASP A 93 -1.96 -6.88 -5.66
C ASP A 93 -3.01 -6.07 -6.42
N ILE A 94 -2.92 -4.75 -6.30
CA ILE A 94 -3.89 -3.86 -6.95
C ILE A 94 -3.73 -3.80 -8.46
N PHE A 95 -2.64 -4.38 -8.98
CA PHE A 95 -2.42 -4.46 -10.42
C PHE A 95 -3.02 -5.73 -11.03
N ASP A 96 -3.50 -6.66 -10.20
CA ASP A 96 -4.09 -7.90 -10.67
C ASP A 96 -5.54 -7.67 -11.07
N SER A 97 -5.80 -7.71 -12.37
CA SER A 97 -7.14 -7.44 -12.90
C SER A 97 -8.15 -8.54 -12.57
N GLN A 98 -7.68 -9.70 -12.12
CA GLN A 98 -8.57 -10.83 -11.81
C GLN A 98 -9.21 -10.74 -10.43
N ILE A 99 -8.77 -9.79 -9.62
CA ILE A 99 -9.26 -9.65 -8.25
C ILE A 99 -10.58 -8.88 -8.18
N GLU A 100 -10.96 -8.23 -9.21
CA GLU A 100 -12.20 -7.42 -9.22
C GLU A 100 -13.45 -8.20 -8.89
#